data_a5b4075ed49cab0cc327807b6f4dcfb7
#
_entry.id   a5b4075ed49cab0cc327807b6f4dcfb7
#
_cell.length_a   1.000
_cell.length_b   1.000
_cell.length_c   1.000
_cell.angle_alpha   90.00
_cell.angle_beta   90.00
_cell.angle_gamma   90.00
#
_symmetry.space_group_name_H-M   'P 1'
#
loop_
_entity.id
_entity.type
_entity.pdbx_description
1 polymer ?
#
loop_
_entity_poly.entity_id
_entity_poly.type
_entity_poly.pdbx_seq_one_letter_code
_entity_poly.pdbx_strand_id
1 'polypeptide(L)'
;MLNFDAVIFDMDGVITQTASVHSLAWKKMFDEYLRHREQIHGEPFREFTHAYDYLAFVDGRPRYKGVEAFLNSRCINIPFGSPEDEPKKETVCGLGNRKNEFFNQVVE
;
A
#
# COMPACT_ATOMS: atom_id res chain seq x y z
N MET A 1 -7.80 5.09 -16.76
CA MET A 1 -7.67 5.24 -17.56
C MET A 1 -7.67 5.15 -17.80
N LEU A 2 -7.47 5.18 -17.18
CA LEU A 2 -7.15 5.26 -17.85
C LEU A 2 -7.11 4.96 -17.90
N ASN A 3 -6.90 4.25 -17.15
CA ASN A 3 -6.59 4.17 -17.73
C ASN A 3 -6.41 4.07 -17.64
N PHE A 4 -6.22 4.21 -17.17
CA PHE A 4 -5.80 4.44 -17.71
C PHE A 4 -5.68 4.31 -17.84
N ASP A 5 -5.49 3.91 -17.36
CA ASP A 5 -5.16 4.09 -17.95
C ASP A 5 -5.04 4.17 -17.81
N ALA A 6 -4.93 4.20 -17.58
CA ALA A 6 -4.62 4.38 -17.84
C ALA A 6 -4.58 4.63 -17.47
N VAL A 7 -4.47 4.74 -17.24
CA VAL A 7 -4.19 5.11 -17.27
C VAL A 7 -4.12 5.64 -16.78
N ILE A 8 -3.92 5.86 -16.51
CA ILE A 8 -3.65 6.42 -16.45
C ILE A 8 -3.62 7.14 -16.35
N PHE A 9 -3.39 7.54 -16.05
CA PHE A 9 -3.13 8.31 -16.31
C PHE A 9 -3.04 9.21 -16.44
N ASP A 10 -2.82 9.55 -16.43
CA ASP A 10 -2.54 10.36 -16.68
C ASP A 10 -2.74 11.26 -16.70
N MET A 11 -2.64 11.76 -16.63
CA MET A 11 -2.70 12.41 -16.66
C MET A 11 -2.45 13.29 -16.49
N ASP A 12 -2.68 13.72 -16.15
CA ASP A 12 -2.04 14.68 -15.83
C ASP A 12 -0.81 14.35 -15.62
N GLY A 13 -0.53 13.63 -15.75
CA GLY A 13 0.56 12.98 -15.83
C GLY A 13 1.81 13.49 -15.38
N VAL A 14 1.85 14.31 -14.54
CA VAL A 14 3.08 14.87 -14.15
C VAL A 14 3.80 14.04 -13.13
N ILE A 15 3.16 13.03 -12.67
CA ILE A 15 3.75 12.11 -11.71
C ILE A 15 4.89 11.37 -12.37
N THR A 16 6.03 11.28 -11.72
CA THR A 16 7.12 10.48 -12.25
C THR A 16 6.69 9.02 -12.28
N GLN A 17 7.21 8.29 -13.23
CA GLN A 17 6.86 6.87 -13.38
C GLN A 17 7.15 6.09 -12.11
N THR A 18 8.33 6.30 -11.52
CA THR A 18 8.72 5.55 -10.35
C THR A 18 7.80 5.80 -9.17
N ALA A 19 7.50 7.07 -8.91
CA ALA A 19 6.63 7.40 -7.79
C ALA A 19 5.22 6.83 -8.00
N SER A 20 4.73 6.89 -9.23
CA SER A 20 3.41 6.38 -9.54
C SER A 20 3.34 4.86 -9.34
N VAL A 21 4.37 4.14 -9.74
CA VAL A 21 4.41 2.70 -9.58
C VAL A 21 4.44 2.31 -8.10
N HIS A 22 5.25 3.00 -7.32
CA HIS A 22 5.28 2.74 -5.88
C HIS A 22 3.91 2.99 -5.25
N SER A 23 3.28 4.10 -5.60
CA SER A 23 1.98 4.44 -5.04
C SER A 23 0.93 3.38 -5.39
N LEU A 24 0.95 2.90 -6.63
CA LEU A 24 0.01 1.86 -7.06
C LEU A 24 0.23 0.56 -6.31
N ALA A 25 1.47 0.18 -6.08
CA ALA A 25 1.78 -1.04 -5.35
C ALA A 25 1.30 -0.94 -3.89
N TRP A 26 1.53 0.21 -3.26
CA TRP A 26 1.06 0.43 -1.90
C TRP A 26 -0.46 0.36 -1.83
N LYS A 27 -1.14 1.02 -2.79
CA LYS A 27 -2.59 1.02 -2.82
C LYS A 27 -3.13 -0.41 -2.98
N LYS A 28 -2.57 -1.16 -3.89
CA LYS A 28 -3.04 -2.53 -4.11
C LYS A 28 -2.90 -3.37 -2.85
N MET A 29 -1.75 -3.28 -2.20
CA MET A 29 -1.52 -4.07 -1.00
C MET A 29 -2.44 -3.66 0.14
N PHE A 30 -2.53 -2.35 0.41
CA PHE A 30 -3.34 -1.89 1.54
C PHE A 30 -4.83 -2.09 1.28
N ASP A 31 -5.31 -1.85 0.06
CA ASP A 31 -6.72 -2.06 -0.24
C ASP A 31 -7.10 -3.52 -0.06
N GLU A 32 -6.25 -4.43 -0.52
CA GLU A 32 -6.49 -5.85 -0.36
C GLU A 32 -6.54 -6.24 1.12
N TYR A 33 -5.60 -5.74 1.89
CA TYR A 33 -5.55 -6.03 3.31
C TYR A 33 -6.77 -5.44 4.04
N LEU A 34 -7.16 -4.22 3.70
CA LEU A 34 -8.29 -3.58 4.35
C LEU A 34 -9.60 -4.28 4.02
N ARG A 35 -9.76 -4.78 2.80
CA ARG A 35 -10.94 -5.56 2.45
C ARG A 35 -10.97 -6.88 3.21
N HIS A 36 -9.81 -7.47 3.41
CA HIS A 36 -9.72 -8.69 4.20
C HIS A 36 -10.18 -8.44 5.64
N ARG A 37 -9.75 -7.32 6.23
CA ARG A 37 -10.18 -6.96 7.57
C ARG A 37 -11.67 -6.70 7.63
N GLU A 38 -12.24 -6.12 6.59
CA GLU A 38 -13.69 -5.91 6.54
C GLU A 38 -14.42 -7.24 6.63
N GLN A 39 -13.95 -8.24 5.91
CA GLN A 39 -14.58 -9.55 5.90
C GLN A 39 -14.46 -10.26 7.25
N ILE A 40 -13.32 -10.11 7.90
CA ILE A 40 -13.05 -10.86 9.13
C ILE A 40 -13.55 -10.12 10.37
N HIS A 41 -13.34 -8.81 10.42
CA HIS A 41 -13.63 -8.02 11.62
C HIS A 41 -14.85 -7.13 11.48
N GLY A 42 -15.42 -7.03 10.28
CA GLY A 42 -16.56 -6.16 10.05
C GLY A 42 -16.22 -4.68 10.03
N GLU A 43 -14.95 -4.34 9.89
CA GLU A 43 -14.53 -2.95 9.83
C GLU A 43 -14.90 -2.34 8.49
N PRO A 44 -15.47 -1.12 8.45
CA PRO A 44 -15.82 -0.51 7.17
C PRO A 44 -14.57 -0.30 6.32
N PHE A 45 -14.66 -0.69 5.05
CA PHE A 45 -13.55 -0.51 4.13
C PHE A 45 -13.41 0.97 3.76
N ARG A 46 -12.19 1.49 3.88
CA ARG A 46 -11.84 2.83 3.41
C ARG A 46 -10.54 2.73 2.65
N GLU A 47 -10.58 3.03 1.36
CA GLU A 47 -9.44 2.78 0.49
C GLU A 47 -8.21 3.60 0.88
N PHE A 48 -7.06 3.08 0.50
CA PHE A 48 -5.79 3.79 0.59
C PHE A 48 -5.72 4.78 -0.57
N THR A 49 -5.47 6.05 -0.28
CA THR A 49 -5.42 7.07 -1.34
C THR A 49 -4.01 7.61 -1.51
N HIS A 50 -3.67 7.96 -2.75
CA HIS A 50 -2.37 8.56 -3.03
C HIS A 50 -2.26 9.95 -2.39
N ALA A 51 -3.28 10.77 -2.58
CA ALA A 51 -3.19 12.17 -2.20
C ALA A 51 -3.08 12.36 -0.69
N TYR A 52 -3.72 11.49 0.07
CA TYR A 52 -3.71 11.64 1.51
C TYR A 52 -2.81 10.60 2.18
N ASP A 53 -3.09 9.33 1.95
CA ASP A 53 -2.41 8.28 2.73
C ASP A 53 -0.96 8.08 2.30
N TYR A 54 -0.70 8.02 1.00
CA TYR A 54 0.65 7.79 0.53
C TYR A 54 1.55 8.97 0.89
N LEU A 55 1.12 10.17 0.57
CA LEU A 55 1.96 11.35 0.79
C LEU A 55 2.13 11.65 2.28
N ALA A 56 1.12 11.39 3.09
CA ALA A 56 1.19 11.71 4.51
C ALA A 56 1.98 10.68 5.32
N PHE A 57 1.89 9.41 4.97
CA PHE A 57 2.39 8.37 5.85
C PHE A 57 3.48 7.49 5.25
N VAL A 58 3.56 7.37 3.95
CA VAL A 58 4.40 6.37 3.32
C VAL A 58 5.55 6.98 2.52
N ASP A 59 5.27 8.03 1.76
CA ASP A 59 6.26 8.63 0.88
C ASP A 59 7.47 9.12 1.68
N GLY A 60 8.65 8.74 1.22
CA GLY A 60 9.89 9.19 1.85
C GLY A 60 10.29 8.43 3.09
N ARG A 61 9.54 7.41 3.49
CA ARG A 61 9.86 6.62 4.68
C ARG A 61 10.40 5.25 4.28
N PRO A 62 11.22 4.64 5.12
CA PRO A 62 11.58 3.23 4.93
C PRO A 62 10.32 2.37 4.88
N ARG A 63 10.40 1.27 4.14
CA ARG A 63 9.21 0.45 3.84
C ARG A 63 8.39 0.10 5.08
N TYR A 64 9.02 -0.47 6.08
CA TYR A 64 8.26 -0.94 7.26
C TYR A 64 7.76 0.22 8.11
N LYS A 65 8.47 1.33 8.12
CA LYS A 65 8.00 2.51 8.82
C LYS A 65 6.77 3.10 8.15
N GLY A 66 6.72 3.05 6.82
CA GLY A 66 5.54 3.49 6.09
C GLY A 66 4.32 2.65 6.42
N VAL A 67 4.49 1.32 6.45
CA VAL A 67 3.39 0.44 6.82
C VAL A 67 2.89 0.78 8.22
N GLU A 68 3.83 0.91 9.16
CA GLU A 68 3.49 1.18 10.54
C GLU A 68 2.74 2.50 10.69
N ALA A 69 3.23 3.55 10.02
CA ALA A 69 2.59 4.86 10.11
C ALA A 69 1.17 4.83 9.55
N PHE A 70 0.97 4.18 8.41
CA PHE A 70 -0.37 4.10 7.84
C PHE A 70 -1.32 3.30 8.74
N LEU A 71 -0.88 2.16 9.22
CA LEU A 71 -1.73 1.34 10.08
C LEU A 71 -2.11 2.07 11.35
N ASN A 72 -1.16 2.81 11.93
CA ASN A 72 -1.46 3.61 13.11
C ASN A 72 -2.50 4.67 12.82
N SER A 73 -2.47 5.26 11.62
CA SER A 73 -3.46 6.27 11.23
C SER A 73 -4.86 5.69 11.14
N ARG A 74 -4.97 4.38 10.94
CA ARG A 74 -6.25 3.68 10.86
C ARG A 74 -6.57 2.92 12.14
N CYS A 75 -5.79 3.11 13.19
CA CYS A 75 -5.99 2.44 14.47
C CYS A 75 -5.90 0.92 14.35
N ILE A 76 -5.06 0.45 13.44
CA ILE A 76 -4.83 -0.97 13.24
C ILE A 76 -3.53 -1.34 13.95
N ASN A 77 -3.61 -2.31 14.85
CA ASN A 77 -2.48 -2.69 15.68
C ASN A 77 -2.14 -4.16 15.45
N ILE A 78 -1.03 -4.41 14.74
CA ILE A 78 -0.56 -5.76 14.47
C ILE A 78 0.93 -5.83 14.81
N PRO A 79 1.48 -7.05 15.00
CA PRO A 79 2.91 -7.18 15.34
C PRO A 79 3.81 -6.61 14.25
N PHE A 80 4.94 -6.10 14.63
CA PHE A 80 5.93 -5.61 13.67
C PHE A 80 6.46 -6.76 12.83
N GLY A 81 6.77 -7.88 13.45
CA GLY A 81 7.28 -9.04 12.76
C GLY A 81 8.76 -8.92 12.45
N SER A 82 9.19 -9.63 11.41
CA SER A 82 10.57 -9.71 11.01
C SER A 82 10.70 -9.44 9.52
N PRO A 83 11.82 -8.84 9.07
CA PRO A 83 12.02 -8.63 7.63
C PRO A 83 11.98 -9.89 6.80
N GLU A 84 12.14 -11.06 7.41
CA GLU A 84 12.03 -12.34 6.70
C GLU A 84 10.60 -12.87 6.62
N ASP A 85 9.62 -12.17 7.15
CA ASP A 85 8.24 -12.65 7.14
C ASP A 85 7.72 -12.83 5.73
N GLU A 86 6.93 -13.89 5.54
CA GLU A 86 6.28 -14.13 4.25
C GLU A 86 5.29 -13.01 3.94
N PRO A 87 5.13 -12.68 2.64
CA PRO A 87 4.20 -11.60 2.27
C PRO A 87 2.78 -11.77 2.73
N LYS A 88 2.31 -12.99 2.98
CA LYS A 88 0.93 -13.17 3.44
C LYS A 88 0.81 -13.12 4.96
N LYS A 89 1.88 -12.97 5.69
CA LYS A 89 1.82 -12.91 7.14
C LYS A 89 1.27 -11.54 7.56
N GLU A 90 0.39 -11.55 8.56
CA GLU A 90 -0.24 -10.31 9.03
C GLU A 90 0.65 -9.62 10.05
N THR A 91 1.75 -9.07 9.56
CA THR A 91 2.67 -8.27 10.37
C THR A 91 3.08 -7.06 9.54
N VAL A 92 3.64 -6.05 10.20
CA VAL A 92 4.13 -4.87 9.50
C VAL A 92 5.13 -5.28 8.43
N CYS A 93 6.07 -6.14 8.76
CA CYS A 93 7.08 -6.57 7.80
C CYS A 93 6.46 -7.43 6.70
N GLY A 94 5.52 -8.31 7.04
CA GLY A 94 4.83 -9.12 6.04
C GLY A 94 4.10 -8.28 5.02
N LEU A 95 3.37 -7.25 5.49
CA LEU A 95 2.66 -6.36 4.58
C LEU A 95 3.62 -5.57 3.70
N GLY A 96 4.72 -5.09 4.26
CA GLY A 96 5.72 -4.39 3.47
C GLY A 96 6.33 -5.27 2.39
N ASN A 97 6.57 -6.53 2.72
CA ASN A 97 7.10 -7.49 1.74
C ASN A 97 6.07 -7.81 0.67
N ARG A 98 4.78 -7.84 1.05
CA ARG A 98 3.69 -8.02 0.07
C ARG A 98 3.65 -6.86 -0.92
N LYS A 99 3.81 -5.63 -0.42
CA LYS A 99 3.87 -4.47 -1.31
C LYS A 99 5.01 -4.63 -2.31
N ASN A 100 6.14 -5.13 -1.86
CA ASN A 100 7.29 -5.29 -2.74
C ASN A 100 7.01 -6.29 -3.85
N GLU A 101 6.28 -7.36 -3.55
CA GLU A 101 5.88 -8.31 -4.58
C GLU A 101 4.98 -7.64 -5.62
N PHE A 102 4.01 -6.84 -5.17
CA PHE A 102 3.14 -6.13 -6.11
C PHE A 102 3.93 -5.13 -6.93
N PHE A 103 4.89 -4.46 -6.32
CA PHE A 103 5.74 -3.52 -7.05
C PHE A 103 6.48 -4.24 -8.17
N ASN A 104 7.05 -5.40 -7.88
CA ASN A 104 7.77 -6.16 -8.90
C ASN A 104 6.86 -6.61 -10.02
N GLN A 105 5.61 -6.94 -9.72
CA GLN A 105 4.65 -7.32 -10.75
C GLN A 105 4.32 -6.15 -11.66
N VAL A 106 4.22 -4.95 -11.10
CA VAL A 106 3.84 -3.78 -11.88
C VAL A 106 4.97 -3.34 -12.80
N VAL A 107 6.23 -3.40 -12.35
CA VAL A 107 7.33 -2.91 -13.16
C VAL A 107 7.82 -3.93 -14.18
N GLU A 108 7.35 -5.14 -14.08
CA GLU A 108 7.66 -6.14 -15.09
C GLU A 108 6.59 -6.11 -16.17
#